data_98a4ddb4ee583aa960fa7a8f8f4accb5
#
_entry.id   98a4ddb4ee583aa960fa7a8f8f4accb5
#
_cell.length_a   1.000
_cell.length_b   1.000
_cell.length_c   1.000
_cell.angle_alpha   90.00
_cell.angle_beta   90.00
_cell.angle_gamma   90.00
#
_symmetry.space_group_name_H-M   'P 1'
#
loop_
_entity.id
_entity.type
_entity.pdbx_description
1 polymer ?
#
loop_
_entity_poly.entity_id
_entity_poly.type
_entity_poly.pdbx_seq_one_letter_code
_entity_poly.pdbx_strand_id
1 'polypeptide(L)'
;MSTTSTSTVSTRPRMKKEWVLEHAKSSRSKCACCHKKIEKGELRLGLVTYYPRRYCKWHHYGDCMQWAAIGATLERVSGLDDVSEETVQDFARDIDACNALVVRKSLSGITGQLDMSRFADAITGRYNRFRSFTFGVPETEKFGRTWNWRCFLATILVSNTHESAMLNVTETFFKVYPTPESLMKLKDDDRIKQAWMNWMEKRDIRHVGKKIKFLLKSTETLLEDHEGEVPNDRETLERMPGVGRHVASITMAWVHQAPEFGIDTHVTRILKRWGFIDKDCKDIDVEKKVKEIIPEKQIGHFSRAFVDHGQSVCGFTPDCQNCFLRASCPCAAKYADLEW
;
A
#
# COMPACT_ATOMS: atom_id res chain seq x y z
N MET A 1 -1.55 37.75 -39.38
CA MET A 1 -1.16 36.32 -39.50
C MET A 1 -0.93 35.77 -38.11
N SER A 2 -1.97 35.16 -37.55
CA SER A 2 -1.90 34.59 -36.19
C SER A 2 -1.62 33.09 -36.31
N THR A 3 -0.48 32.67 -35.83
CA THR A 3 -0.09 31.27 -35.77
C THR A 3 -0.62 30.65 -34.47
N THR A 4 -1.66 29.84 -34.57
CA THR A 4 -2.16 28.99 -33.51
C THR A 4 -1.23 27.79 -33.35
N SER A 5 -0.49 27.76 -32.25
CA SER A 5 0.28 26.57 -31.85
C SER A 5 -0.64 25.54 -31.21
N THR A 6 -0.88 24.48 -31.91
CA THR A 6 -1.53 23.27 -31.39
C THR A 6 -0.55 22.52 -30.51
N SER A 7 -0.77 22.56 -29.20
CA SER A 7 -0.05 21.70 -28.25
C SER A 7 -0.53 20.27 -28.39
N THR A 8 0.31 19.41 -28.94
CA THR A 8 0.10 17.94 -28.95
C THR A 8 0.18 17.42 -27.52
N VAL A 9 -0.97 17.03 -26.97
CA VAL A 9 -1.05 16.29 -25.72
C VAL A 9 -0.44 14.91 -25.96
N SER A 10 0.71 14.66 -25.34
CA SER A 10 1.36 13.34 -25.35
C SER A 10 0.48 12.33 -24.64
N THR A 11 -0.21 11.50 -25.39
CA THR A 11 -0.95 10.35 -24.87
C THR A 11 0.02 9.27 -24.42
N ARG A 12 0.17 9.09 -23.11
CA ARG A 12 0.94 7.96 -22.55
C ARG A 12 0.20 6.66 -22.86
N PRO A 13 0.89 5.58 -23.27
CA PRO A 13 0.23 4.34 -23.63
C PRO A 13 -0.48 3.70 -22.44
N ARG A 14 -1.63 3.15 -22.70
CA ARG A 14 -2.52 2.42 -21.79
C ARG A 14 -1.78 1.32 -21.04
N MET A 15 -1.87 1.31 -19.69
CA MET A 15 -1.44 0.16 -18.90
C MET A 15 -2.46 -0.98 -19.06
N LYS A 16 -2.28 -1.83 -20.06
CA LYS A 16 -3.04 -3.08 -20.13
C LYS A 16 -2.61 -3.95 -18.95
N LYS A 17 -3.57 -4.31 -18.08
CA LYS A 17 -3.35 -5.40 -17.13
C LYS A 17 -3.44 -6.70 -17.90
N GLU A 18 -2.43 -7.51 -17.79
CA GLU A 18 -2.39 -8.86 -18.34
C GLU A 18 -2.09 -9.82 -17.20
N TRP A 19 -2.56 -11.04 -17.31
CA TRP A 19 -2.33 -12.08 -16.30
C TRP A 19 -1.58 -13.24 -16.93
N VAL A 20 -0.83 -13.93 -16.09
CA VAL A 20 -0.09 -15.15 -16.49
C VAL A 20 -0.40 -16.21 -15.44
N LEU A 21 -0.93 -17.35 -15.85
CA LEU A 21 -1.08 -18.52 -15.03
C LEU A 21 0.01 -19.53 -15.41
N GLU A 22 0.86 -19.92 -14.47
CA GLU A 22 1.94 -20.85 -14.74
C GLU A 22 2.41 -21.58 -13.48
N HIS A 23 3.05 -22.73 -13.67
CA HIS A 23 3.85 -23.36 -12.62
C HIS A 23 5.17 -22.60 -12.43
N ALA A 24 5.55 -22.35 -11.19
CA ALA A 24 6.78 -21.61 -10.88
C ALA A 24 8.03 -22.33 -11.39
N LYS A 25 8.77 -21.73 -12.31
CA LYS A 25 9.99 -22.30 -12.91
C LYS A 25 11.15 -22.41 -11.94
N SER A 26 11.10 -21.63 -10.84
CA SER A 26 12.11 -21.65 -9.77
C SER A 26 11.54 -21.07 -8.49
N SER A 27 12.16 -21.39 -7.35
CA SER A 27 11.78 -20.87 -6.03
C SER A 27 12.33 -19.46 -5.73
N ARG A 28 12.54 -18.59 -6.74
CA ARG A 28 13.06 -17.23 -6.54
C ARG A 28 12.00 -16.20 -6.24
N SER A 29 10.75 -16.46 -6.62
CA SER A 29 9.65 -15.52 -6.47
C SER A 29 9.07 -15.57 -5.08
N LYS A 30 8.69 -14.40 -4.55
CA LYS A 30 7.86 -14.28 -3.36
C LYS A 30 6.44 -13.86 -3.76
N CYS A 31 5.46 -14.37 -3.07
CA CYS A 31 4.07 -14.00 -3.26
C CYS A 31 3.85 -12.53 -2.85
N ALA A 32 3.25 -11.75 -3.72
CA ALA A 32 2.96 -10.33 -3.43
C ALA A 32 1.85 -10.14 -2.38
N CYS A 33 1.10 -11.20 -2.06
CA CYS A 33 0.05 -11.18 -1.04
C CYS A 33 0.59 -11.55 0.34
N CYS A 34 1.14 -12.76 0.49
CA CYS A 34 1.56 -13.29 1.79
C CYS A 34 3.07 -13.18 2.04
N HIS A 35 3.84 -12.70 1.05
CA HIS A 35 5.31 -12.54 1.08
C HIS A 35 6.11 -13.84 1.27
N LYS A 36 5.44 -14.98 1.38
CA LYS A 36 6.09 -16.29 1.42
C LYS A 36 6.67 -16.62 0.04
N LYS A 37 7.69 -17.44 0.04
CA LYS A 37 8.33 -17.96 -1.16
C LYS A 37 7.33 -18.81 -1.95
N ILE A 38 7.36 -18.71 -3.27
CA ILE A 38 6.61 -19.60 -4.16
C ILE A 38 7.58 -20.67 -4.61
N GLU A 39 7.32 -21.92 -4.25
CA GLU A 39 8.27 -22.98 -4.53
C GLU A 39 8.19 -23.42 -6.01
N LYS A 40 9.29 -24.00 -6.50
CA LYS A 40 9.33 -24.54 -7.87
C LYS A 40 8.23 -25.59 -8.05
N GLY A 41 7.46 -25.47 -9.13
CA GLY A 41 6.35 -26.36 -9.44
C GLY A 41 5.00 -25.94 -8.84
N GLU A 42 4.95 -24.99 -7.89
CA GLU A 42 3.68 -24.46 -7.41
C GLU A 42 2.99 -23.62 -8.49
N LEU A 43 1.66 -23.78 -8.60
CA LEU A 43 0.83 -22.96 -9.48
C LEU A 43 0.75 -21.54 -8.94
N ARG A 44 0.91 -20.54 -9.81
CA ARG A 44 0.92 -19.13 -9.45
C ARG A 44 0.24 -18.26 -10.48
N LEU A 45 -0.39 -17.18 -10.03
CA LEU A 45 -0.94 -16.13 -10.88
C LEU A 45 -0.03 -14.90 -10.88
N GLY A 46 0.39 -14.47 -12.05
CA GLY A 46 1.13 -13.24 -12.27
C GLY A 46 0.22 -12.11 -12.74
N LEU A 47 0.28 -10.96 -12.10
CA LEU A 47 -0.29 -9.71 -12.60
C LEU A 47 0.83 -8.90 -13.28
N VAL A 48 0.75 -8.76 -14.59
CA VAL A 48 1.74 -8.03 -15.40
C VAL A 48 1.36 -6.56 -15.49
N THR A 49 2.32 -5.70 -15.21
CA THR A 49 2.21 -4.24 -15.39
C THR A 49 3.37 -3.75 -16.26
N TYR A 50 3.13 -2.67 -17.05
CA TYR A 50 4.06 -2.22 -18.08
C TYR A 50 4.71 -0.85 -17.79
N TYR A 51 4.58 -0.32 -16.58
CA TYR A 51 5.18 0.98 -16.27
C TYR A 51 6.01 0.93 -14.97
N PRO A 52 7.21 1.50 -14.94
CA PRO A 52 8.04 2.04 -16.05
C PRO A 52 8.70 0.96 -16.92
N ARG A 53 8.68 -0.30 -16.48
CA ARG A 53 9.15 -1.49 -17.19
C ARG A 53 8.15 -2.62 -16.99
N ARG A 54 8.17 -3.59 -17.89
CA ARG A 54 7.36 -4.81 -17.71
C ARG A 54 7.76 -5.47 -16.39
N TYR A 55 6.80 -5.59 -15.48
CA TYR A 55 6.98 -6.19 -14.16
C TYR A 55 5.81 -7.13 -13.86
N CYS A 56 6.10 -8.31 -13.34
CA CYS A 56 5.10 -9.30 -12.97
C CYS A 56 5.09 -9.49 -11.45
N LYS A 57 3.95 -9.23 -10.82
CA LYS A 57 3.70 -9.54 -9.42
C LYS A 57 3.11 -10.92 -9.30
N TRP A 58 3.82 -11.86 -8.71
CA TRP A 58 3.38 -13.23 -8.53
C TRP A 58 2.59 -13.42 -7.24
N HIS A 59 1.57 -14.28 -7.31
CA HIS A 59 0.71 -14.67 -6.19
C HIS A 59 0.58 -16.19 -6.18
N HIS A 60 0.57 -16.82 -4.99
CA HIS A 60 0.17 -18.21 -4.92
C HIS A 60 -1.23 -18.39 -5.49
N TYR A 61 -1.47 -19.48 -6.16
CA TYR A 61 -2.80 -19.86 -6.59
C TYR A 61 -3.73 -20.07 -5.37
N GLY A 62 -5.02 -19.87 -5.52
CA GLY A 62 -6.00 -19.95 -4.43
C GLY A 62 -6.12 -18.62 -3.66
N ASP A 63 -6.07 -18.65 -2.34
CA ASP A 63 -6.40 -17.49 -1.48
C ASP A 63 -5.58 -16.23 -1.76
N CYS A 64 -4.32 -16.38 -2.15
CA CYS A 64 -3.45 -15.25 -2.40
C CYS A 64 -3.72 -14.54 -3.74
N MET A 65 -4.28 -15.25 -4.72
CA MET A 65 -4.55 -14.68 -6.04
C MET A 65 -5.87 -13.92 -6.13
N GLN A 66 -6.80 -14.12 -5.20
CA GLN A 66 -8.16 -13.56 -5.26
C GLN A 66 -8.20 -12.08 -5.63
N TRP A 67 -7.25 -11.30 -5.13
CA TRP A 67 -7.13 -9.85 -5.40
C TRP A 67 -6.47 -9.55 -6.75
N ALA A 68 -5.51 -10.37 -7.13
CA ALA A 68 -4.81 -10.22 -8.40
C ALA A 68 -5.72 -10.63 -9.58
N ALA A 69 -6.62 -11.58 -9.37
CA ALA A 69 -7.54 -12.10 -10.38
C ALA A 69 -8.72 -11.17 -10.70
N ILE A 70 -8.96 -10.12 -9.91
CA ILE A 70 -10.08 -9.20 -10.15
C ILE A 70 -9.92 -8.48 -11.48
N GLY A 71 -10.96 -8.59 -12.32
CA GLY A 71 -10.97 -8.05 -13.68
C GLY A 71 -10.22 -8.93 -14.68
N ALA A 72 -9.73 -10.10 -14.28
CA ALA A 72 -9.23 -11.09 -15.19
C ALA A 72 -10.40 -11.71 -16.01
N THR A 73 -10.12 -12.05 -17.25
CA THR A 73 -10.94 -12.92 -18.10
C THR A 73 -9.99 -13.91 -18.77
N LEU A 74 -10.44 -15.11 -19.08
CA LEU A 74 -9.57 -16.12 -19.70
C LEU A 74 -8.86 -15.61 -20.95
N GLU A 75 -9.52 -14.77 -21.74
CA GLU A 75 -8.96 -14.15 -22.97
C GLU A 75 -7.76 -13.23 -22.68
N ARG A 76 -7.60 -12.77 -21.45
CA ARG A 76 -6.54 -11.86 -21.01
C ARG A 76 -5.47 -12.53 -20.15
N VAL A 77 -5.58 -13.85 -20.01
CA VAL A 77 -4.62 -14.67 -19.27
C VAL A 77 -3.78 -15.48 -20.24
N SER A 78 -2.47 -15.36 -20.15
CA SER A 78 -1.51 -16.19 -20.88
C SER A 78 -1.03 -17.36 -20.04
N GLY A 79 -0.49 -18.39 -20.70
CA GLY A 79 0.03 -19.59 -20.04
C GLY A 79 -1.03 -20.66 -19.73
N LEU A 80 -2.26 -20.51 -20.25
CA LEU A 80 -3.32 -21.50 -20.07
C LEU A 80 -3.01 -22.80 -20.80
N ASP A 81 -2.25 -22.75 -21.88
CA ASP A 81 -1.83 -23.94 -22.63
C ASP A 81 -0.78 -24.80 -21.90
N ASP A 82 -0.12 -24.22 -20.90
CA ASP A 82 0.94 -24.86 -20.11
C ASP A 82 0.41 -25.54 -18.83
N VAL A 83 -0.91 -25.51 -18.60
CA VAL A 83 -1.57 -26.12 -17.43
C VAL A 83 -2.67 -27.07 -17.88
N SER A 84 -3.12 -27.98 -16.98
CA SER A 84 -4.16 -28.95 -17.33
C SER A 84 -5.51 -28.26 -17.61
N GLU A 85 -6.34 -28.87 -18.45
CA GLU A 85 -7.68 -28.37 -18.74
C GLU A 85 -8.55 -28.26 -17.47
N GLU A 86 -8.42 -29.20 -16.54
CA GLU A 86 -9.06 -29.13 -15.21
C GLU A 86 -8.63 -27.89 -14.44
N THR A 87 -7.33 -27.56 -14.44
CA THR A 87 -6.80 -26.33 -13.81
C THR A 87 -7.37 -25.08 -14.46
N VAL A 88 -7.54 -25.06 -15.79
CA VAL A 88 -8.14 -23.91 -16.51
C VAL A 88 -9.60 -23.74 -16.11
N GLN A 89 -10.36 -24.85 -15.99
CA GLN A 89 -11.76 -24.81 -15.57
C GLN A 89 -11.91 -24.35 -14.13
N ASP A 90 -11.06 -24.82 -13.21
CA ASP A 90 -11.01 -24.36 -11.83
C ASP A 90 -10.68 -22.87 -11.74
N PHE A 91 -9.68 -22.44 -12.50
CA PHE A 91 -9.28 -21.04 -12.57
C PHE A 91 -10.39 -20.15 -13.14
N ALA A 92 -11.12 -20.59 -14.15
CA ALA A 92 -12.28 -19.88 -14.68
C ALA A 92 -13.35 -19.67 -13.60
N ARG A 93 -13.68 -20.74 -12.83
CA ARG A 93 -14.61 -20.63 -11.70
C ARG A 93 -14.11 -19.68 -10.62
N ASP A 94 -12.82 -19.71 -10.31
CA ASP A 94 -12.20 -18.82 -9.33
C ASP A 94 -12.22 -17.36 -9.79
N ILE A 95 -11.94 -17.08 -11.07
CA ILE A 95 -12.06 -15.73 -11.65
C ILE A 95 -13.50 -15.24 -11.52
N ASP A 96 -14.48 -16.08 -11.91
CA ASP A 96 -15.89 -15.71 -11.82
C ASP A 96 -16.31 -15.48 -10.36
N ALA A 97 -15.86 -16.30 -9.44
CA ALA A 97 -16.08 -16.12 -8.01
C ALA A 97 -15.44 -14.82 -7.49
N CYS A 98 -14.20 -14.52 -7.90
CA CYS A 98 -13.51 -13.28 -7.55
C CYS A 98 -14.23 -12.05 -8.13
N ASN A 99 -14.67 -12.12 -9.38
CA ASN A 99 -15.42 -11.06 -10.03
C ASN A 99 -16.83 -10.91 -9.43
N ALA A 100 -17.51 -12.02 -9.11
CA ALA A 100 -18.82 -12.02 -8.48
C ALA A 100 -18.78 -11.50 -7.04
N LEU A 101 -17.70 -11.74 -6.28
CA LEU A 101 -17.50 -11.12 -4.96
C LEU A 101 -17.43 -9.60 -5.06
N VAL A 102 -16.83 -9.07 -6.11
CA VAL A 102 -16.83 -7.63 -6.41
C VAL A 102 -18.24 -7.15 -6.72
N VAL A 103 -18.97 -7.87 -7.57
CA VAL A 103 -20.33 -7.54 -7.99
C VAL A 103 -21.32 -7.71 -6.84
N ARG A 104 -21.30 -8.81 -6.09
CA ARG A 104 -22.25 -9.07 -4.99
C ARG A 104 -22.10 -8.11 -3.81
N LYS A 105 -20.87 -7.71 -3.44
CA LYS A 105 -20.64 -6.71 -2.39
C LYS A 105 -20.86 -5.27 -2.86
N SER A 106 -20.79 -5.00 -4.16
CA SER A 106 -20.99 -3.65 -4.72
C SER A 106 -22.42 -3.36 -5.19
N LEU A 107 -23.25 -4.37 -5.50
CA LEU A 107 -24.54 -4.17 -6.16
C LEU A 107 -25.77 -4.43 -5.29
N SER A 108 -25.66 -5.11 -4.16
CA SER A 108 -26.82 -5.27 -3.29
C SER A 108 -27.04 -4.02 -2.42
N GLY A 109 -27.51 -2.95 -3.05
CA GLY A 109 -28.10 -1.83 -2.32
C GLY A 109 -27.39 -0.47 -2.40
N ILE A 110 -26.30 -0.33 -3.17
CA ILE A 110 -25.61 0.97 -3.32
C ILE A 110 -26.03 1.60 -4.67
N THR A 111 -27.29 1.99 -4.76
CA THR A 111 -27.78 2.87 -5.82
C THR A 111 -27.99 4.26 -5.21
N GLY A 112 -27.18 5.23 -5.62
CA GLY A 112 -27.28 6.61 -5.13
C GLY A 112 -25.96 7.17 -4.63
N GLN A 113 -25.97 8.45 -4.28
CA GLN A 113 -24.82 9.14 -3.72
C GLN A 113 -24.48 8.55 -2.34
N LEU A 114 -23.28 8.01 -2.18
CA LEU A 114 -22.79 7.54 -0.90
C LEU A 114 -22.37 8.72 -0.03
N ASP A 115 -22.88 8.76 1.20
CA ASP A 115 -22.26 9.57 2.25
C ASP A 115 -20.89 8.96 2.68
N MET A 116 -20.14 9.70 3.48
CA MET A 116 -18.81 9.28 3.90
C MET A 116 -18.84 7.99 4.74
N SER A 117 -19.87 7.76 5.55
CA SER A 117 -20.00 6.56 6.37
C SER A 117 -20.18 5.31 5.52
N ARG A 118 -21.12 5.33 4.59
CA ARG A 118 -21.37 4.23 3.64
C ARG A 118 -20.17 3.96 2.72
N PHE A 119 -19.50 5.02 2.31
CA PHE A 119 -18.25 4.91 1.56
C PHE A 119 -17.15 4.22 2.39
N ALA A 120 -17.01 4.57 3.67
CA ALA A 120 -16.08 3.95 4.59
C ALA A 120 -16.36 2.45 4.77
N ASP A 121 -17.62 2.09 4.98
CA ASP A 121 -18.03 0.69 5.11
C ASP A 121 -17.72 -0.10 3.84
N ALA A 122 -18.00 0.46 2.67
CA ALA A 122 -17.73 -0.18 1.39
C ALA A 122 -16.23 -0.40 1.16
N ILE A 123 -15.40 0.62 1.39
CA ILE A 123 -13.94 0.52 1.26
C ILE A 123 -13.36 -0.45 2.27
N THR A 124 -13.73 -0.33 3.55
CA THR A 124 -13.21 -1.19 4.62
C THR A 124 -13.63 -2.64 4.41
N GLY A 125 -14.87 -2.87 4.00
CA GLY A 125 -15.36 -4.20 3.65
C GLY A 125 -14.59 -4.84 2.50
N ARG A 126 -14.12 -4.04 1.54
CA ARG A 126 -13.33 -4.49 0.39
C ARG A 126 -11.88 -4.78 0.74
N TYR A 127 -11.25 -3.93 1.54
CA TYR A 127 -9.83 -3.99 1.89
C TYR A 127 -9.62 -4.42 3.34
N ASN A 128 -10.40 -5.39 3.81
CA ASN A 128 -10.48 -5.86 5.20
C ASN A 128 -9.21 -6.57 5.71
N ARG A 129 -8.08 -6.49 5.01
CA ARG A 129 -6.82 -7.10 5.44
C ARG A 129 -5.93 -6.04 6.06
N PHE A 130 -6.00 -5.89 7.38
CA PHE A 130 -4.93 -5.25 8.12
C PHE A 130 -3.69 -6.13 7.99
N ARG A 131 -2.71 -5.71 7.20
CA ARG A 131 -1.44 -6.42 7.09
C ARG A 131 -0.69 -6.28 8.40
N SER A 132 -0.63 -7.34 9.15
CA SER A 132 0.19 -7.45 10.32
C SER A 132 1.65 -7.58 9.89
N PHE A 133 2.42 -6.48 9.97
CA PHE A 133 3.86 -6.53 9.73
C PHE A 133 4.55 -7.09 10.96
N THR A 134 5.37 -8.12 10.78
CA THR A 134 6.18 -8.66 11.88
C THR A 134 7.54 -7.97 11.99
N PHE A 135 8.03 -7.36 10.91
CA PHE A 135 9.37 -6.77 10.81
C PHE A 135 10.49 -7.70 11.32
N GLY A 136 10.30 -9.03 11.15
CA GLY A 136 11.25 -10.05 11.57
C GLY A 136 11.28 -10.33 13.07
N VAL A 137 10.27 -9.90 13.81
CA VAL A 137 10.05 -10.26 15.22
C VAL A 137 9.06 -11.43 15.27
N PRO A 138 9.23 -12.42 16.17
CA PRO A 138 8.25 -13.46 16.39
C PRO A 138 6.86 -12.88 16.72
N GLU A 139 5.78 -13.55 16.30
CA GLU A 139 4.42 -13.07 16.54
C GLU A 139 4.11 -12.92 18.04
N THR A 140 4.74 -13.73 18.88
CA THR A 140 4.64 -13.67 20.35
C THR A 140 5.27 -12.41 20.97
N GLU A 141 6.18 -11.76 20.24
CA GLU A 141 6.87 -10.54 20.68
C GLU A 141 6.31 -9.29 19.98
N LYS A 142 5.26 -9.45 19.19
CA LYS A 142 4.58 -8.35 18.54
C LYS A 142 3.98 -7.40 19.59
N PHE A 143 4.06 -6.10 19.30
CA PHE A 143 3.75 -5.00 20.20
C PHE A 143 4.70 -4.85 21.40
N GLY A 144 5.77 -5.64 21.47
CA GLY A 144 6.86 -5.39 22.42
C GLY A 144 7.82 -4.29 21.93
N ARG A 145 8.72 -3.82 22.81
CA ARG A 145 9.67 -2.72 22.57
C ARG A 145 10.38 -2.81 21.21
N THR A 146 10.97 -3.95 20.88
CA THR A 146 11.71 -4.14 19.63
C THR A 146 10.81 -4.03 18.42
N TRP A 147 9.62 -4.63 18.46
CA TRP A 147 8.66 -4.55 17.37
C TRP A 147 8.15 -3.11 17.19
N ASN A 148 7.79 -2.43 18.29
CA ASN A 148 7.34 -1.04 18.28
C ASN A 148 8.38 -0.12 17.63
N TRP A 149 9.64 -0.25 18.04
CA TRP A 149 10.74 0.51 17.46
C TRP A 149 10.92 0.22 15.96
N ARG A 150 10.94 -1.05 15.54
CA ARG A 150 11.04 -1.41 14.12
C ARG A 150 9.86 -0.90 13.30
N CYS A 151 8.66 -0.99 13.84
CA CYS A 151 7.45 -0.44 13.23
C CYS A 151 7.56 1.08 13.07
N PHE A 152 7.97 1.78 14.11
CA PHE A 152 8.20 3.22 14.07
C PHE A 152 9.24 3.62 13.01
N LEU A 153 10.39 2.97 12.94
CA LEU A 153 11.38 3.25 11.90
C LEU A 153 10.83 2.96 10.49
N ALA A 154 10.00 1.94 10.35
CA ALA A 154 9.36 1.63 9.08
C ALA A 154 8.38 2.75 8.64
N THR A 155 7.70 3.44 9.57
CA THR A 155 6.84 4.59 9.23
C THR A 155 7.64 5.78 8.70
N ILE A 156 8.87 5.99 9.19
CA ILE A 156 9.79 6.98 8.63
C ILE A 156 10.26 6.57 7.23
N LEU A 157 10.58 5.29 7.03
CA LEU A 157 11.06 4.78 5.75
C LEU A 157 9.99 4.81 4.66
N VAL A 158 8.72 4.55 4.99
CA VAL A 158 7.62 4.55 4.00
C VAL A 158 7.25 5.94 3.51
N SER A 159 7.58 6.99 4.24
CA SER A 159 7.33 8.38 3.84
C SER A 159 7.92 8.66 2.44
N ASN A 160 7.07 9.07 1.48
CA ASN A 160 7.44 9.29 0.07
C ASN A 160 8.11 8.08 -0.60
N THR A 161 7.85 6.87 -0.12
CA THR A 161 8.42 5.64 -0.67
C THR A 161 7.31 4.60 -0.79
N HIS A 162 7.36 3.76 -1.82
CA HIS A 162 6.38 2.69 -1.98
C HIS A 162 6.55 1.65 -0.85
N GLU A 163 5.44 1.19 -0.28
CA GLU A 163 5.44 0.24 0.85
C GLU A 163 6.25 -1.04 0.57
N SER A 164 6.16 -1.58 -0.65
CA SER A 164 6.92 -2.77 -1.03
C SER A 164 8.44 -2.54 -0.99
N ALA A 165 8.90 -1.34 -1.33
CA ALA A 165 10.32 -0.98 -1.22
C ALA A 165 10.75 -0.89 0.25
N MET A 166 9.94 -0.26 1.09
CA MET A 166 10.17 -0.21 2.53
C MET A 166 10.25 -1.61 3.14
N LEU A 167 9.32 -2.51 2.83
CA LEU A 167 9.32 -3.88 3.36
C LEU A 167 10.56 -4.67 2.95
N ASN A 168 10.98 -4.56 1.68
CA ASN A 168 12.19 -5.22 1.19
C ASN A 168 13.46 -4.73 1.90
N VAL A 169 13.49 -3.45 2.28
CA VAL A 169 14.63 -2.86 3.00
C VAL A 169 14.61 -3.25 4.47
N THR A 170 13.48 -3.13 5.15
CA THR A 170 13.37 -3.37 6.59
C THR A 170 13.71 -4.81 6.96
N GLU A 171 13.37 -5.79 6.12
CA GLU A 171 13.73 -7.19 6.37
C GLU A 171 15.25 -7.39 6.52
N THR A 172 16.05 -6.80 5.63
CA THR A 172 17.51 -6.90 5.69
C THR A 172 18.10 -5.99 6.75
N PHE A 173 17.59 -4.77 6.85
CA PHE A 173 18.10 -3.76 7.78
C PHE A 173 17.96 -4.21 9.23
N PHE A 174 16.80 -4.75 9.63
CA PHE A 174 16.57 -5.23 10.98
C PHE A 174 17.22 -6.59 11.31
N LYS A 175 17.68 -7.34 10.29
CA LYS A 175 18.56 -8.49 10.54
C LYS A 175 19.95 -8.05 10.96
N VAL A 176 20.46 -6.94 10.42
CA VAL A 176 21.78 -6.38 10.74
C VAL A 176 21.73 -5.56 12.02
N TYR A 177 20.64 -4.79 12.20
CA TYR A 177 20.40 -3.96 13.39
C TYR A 177 19.11 -4.41 14.09
N PRO A 178 19.19 -5.49 14.89
CA PRO A 178 17.99 -6.09 15.49
C PRO A 178 17.37 -5.26 16.62
N THR A 179 18.14 -4.39 17.27
CA THR A 179 17.68 -3.57 18.41
C THR A 179 18.07 -2.10 18.24
N PRO A 180 17.44 -1.16 18.97
CA PRO A 180 17.84 0.24 19.01
C PRO A 180 19.33 0.44 19.26
N GLU A 181 19.88 -0.25 20.26
CA GLU A 181 21.28 -0.14 20.67
C GLU A 181 22.22 -0.64 19.55
N SER A 182 21.82 -1.67 18.82
CA SER A 182 22.59 -2.19 17.69
C SER A 182 22.67 -1.21 16.53
N LEU A 183 21.59 -0.44 16.29
CA LEU A 183 21.56 0.59 15.25
C LEU A 183 22.49 1.76 15.58
N MET A 184 22.67 2.10 16.84
CA MET A 184 23.55 3.20 17.25
C MET A 184 25.01 2.95 16.87
N LYS A 185 25.44 1.70 16.68
CA LYS A 185 26.79 1.36 16.16
C LYS A 185 27.02 1.91 14.74
N LEU A 186 25.94 2.19 13.99
CA LEU A 186 26.05 2.80 12.67
C LEU A 186 26.37 4.31 12.75
N LYS A 187 26.14 4.96 13.91
CA LYS A 187 26.25 6.42 14.05
C LYS A 187 27.65 6.95 13.69
N ASP A 188 28.68 6.21 14.06
CA ASP A 188 30.07 6.67 13.95
C ASP A 188 30.82 6.10 12.73
N ASP A 189 30.17 5.27 11.92
CA ASP A 189 30.77 4.66 10.74
C ASP A 189 30.19 5.24 9.43
N ASP A 190 30.79 6.32 8.94
CA ASP A 190 30.38 6.99 7.71
C ASP A 190 30.50 6.10 6.47
N ARG A 191 31.44 5.17 6.46
CA ARG A 191 31.63 4.23 5.34
C ARG A 191 30.47 3.25 5.25
N ILE A 192 30.07 2.69 6.40
CA ILE A 192 28.93 1.78 6.45
C ILE A 192 27.63 2.54 6.20
N LYS A 193 27.45 3.77 6.74
CA LYS A 193 26.32 4.63 6.40
C LYS A 193 26.18 4.83 4.90
N GLN A 194 27.26 5.17 4.22
CA GLN A 194 27.25 5.37 2.78
C GLN A 194 26.91 4.09 2.01
N ALA A 195 27.41 2.94 2.47
CA ALA A 195 27.08 1.65 1.88
C ALA A 195 25.58 1.35 2.01
N TRP A 196 24.97 1.61 3.17
CA TRP A 196 23.52 1.48 3.38
C TRP A 196 22.72 2.45 2.51
N MET A 197 23.14 3.71 2.40
CA MET A 197 22.48 4.69 1.52
C MET A 197 22.46 4.19 0.08
N ASN A 198 23.59 3.80 -0.47
CA ASN A 198 23.68 3.27 -1.84
C ASN A 198 22.83 2.00 -2.05
N TRP A 199 22.77 1.14 -1.02
CA TRP A 199 22.01 -0.10 -1.08
C TRP A 199 20.49 0.15 -1.03
N MET A 200 20.04 1.11 -0.24
CA MET A 200 18.63 1.52 -0.13
C MET A 200 18.15 2.27 -1.37
N GLU A 201 18.97 3.17 -1.95
CA GLU A 201 18.65 3.88 -3.19
C GLU A 201 18.40 2.93 -4.36
N LYS A 202 19.22 1.88 -4.49
CA LYS A 202 19.03 0.82 -5.50
C LYS A 202 17.74 0.03 -5.31
N ARG A 203 17.02 0.21 -4.20
CA ARG A 203 15.74 -0.43 -3.83
C ARG A 203 14.57 0.54 -3.77
N ASP A 204 14.70 1.66 -4.50
CA ASP A 204 13.65 2.69 -4.64
C ASP A 204 13.24 3.38 -3.32
N ILE A 205 14.10 3.37 -2.31
CA ILE A 205 13.93 4.24 -1.15
C ILE A 205 14.32 5.66 -1.55
N ARG A 206 13.39 6.60 -1.42
CA ARG A 206 13.63 8.01 -1.73
C ARG A 206 14.22 8.75 -0.53
N HIS A 207 15.03 9.77 -0.80
CA HIS A 207 15.62 10.66 0.21
C HIS A 207 16.45 9.93 1.29
N VAL A 208 17.18 8.89 0.89
CA VAL A 208 17.86 7.95 1.79
C VAL A 208 18.76 8.65 2.80
N GLY A 209 19.58 9.62 2.39
CA GLY A 209 20.47 10.33 3.30
C GLY A 209 19.74 11.02 4.46
N LYS A 210 18.59 11.68 4.17
CA LYS A 210 17.74 12.26 5.22
C LYS A 210 17.13 11.18 6.11
N LYS A 211 16.66 10.08 5.51
CA LYS A 211 16.03 8.98 6.25
C LYS A 211 17.01 8.29 7.20
N ILE A 212 18.20 7.95 6.75
CA ILE A 212 19.25 7.37 7.62
C ILE A 212 19.53 8.32 8.80
N LYS A 213 19.68 9.63 8.53
CA LYS A 213 19.85 10.62 9.59
C LYS A 213 18.69 10.62 10.58
N PHE A 214 17.45 10.53 10.08
CA PHE A 214 16.26 10.50 10.94
C PHE A 214 16.16 9.20 11.73
N LEU A 215 16.42 8.04 11.12
CA LEU A 215 16.44 6.77 11.84
C LEU A 215 17.43 6.78 13.01
N LEU A 216 18.65 7.28 12.78
CA LEU A 216 19.67 7.37 13.83
C LEU A 216 19.25 8.35 14.94
N LYS A 217 18.86 9.59 14.56
CA LYS A 217 18.49 10.60 15.56
C LYS A 217 17.23 10.21 16.36
N SER A 218 16.22 9.66 15.71
CA SER A 218 15.01 9.22 16.40
C SER A 218 15.30 8.05 17.32
N THR A 219 16.17 7.10 16.93
CA THR A 219 16.57 6.01 17.79
C THR A 219 17.38 6.52 18.99
N GLU A 220 18.28 7.47 18.79
CA GLU A 220 19.03 8.13 19.86
C GLU A 220 18.08 8.80 20.86
N THR A 221 17.14 9.63 20.38
CA THR A 221 16.12 10.27 21.25
C THR A 221 15.30 9.24 22.02
N LEU A 222 14.89 8.12 21.38
CA LEU A 222 14.17 7.06 22.09
C LEU A 222 15.00 6.47 23.23
N LEU A 223 16.29 6.23 23.00
CA LEU A 223 17.16 5.65 24.02
C LEU A 223 17.47 6.63 25.15
N GLU A 224 17.67 7.91 24.84
CA GLU A 224 18.05 8.94 25.82
C GLU A 224 16.86 9.44 26.63
N ASP A 225 15.70 9.68 25.98
CA ASP A 225 14.59 10.40 26.59
C ASP A 225 13.38 9.49 26.90
N HIS A 226 13.32 8.28 26.32
CA HIS A 226 12.14 7.41 26.37
C HIS A 226 12.46 5.93 26.71
N GLU A 227 13.62 5.64 27.31
CA GLU A 227 14.05 4.27 27.68
C GLU A 227 13.99 3.26 26.49
N GLY A 228 14.06 3.77 25.25
CA GLY A 228 13.94 3.01 24.02
C GLY A 228 12.49 2.64 23.62
N GLU A 229 11.49 3.12 24.35
CA GLU A 229 10.08 2.94 24.01
C GLU A 229 9.58 4.01 23.04
N VAL A 230 8.66 3.63 22.16
CA VAL A 230 8.00 4.58 21.24
C VAL A 230 6.91 5.34 22.01
N PRO A 231 6.94 6.68 22.06
CA PRO A 231 5.95 7.47 22.79
C PRO A 231 4.51 7.18 22.33
N ASN A 232 3.59 7.07 23.29
CA ASN A 232 2.17 6.88 23.04
C ASN A 232 1.40 8.21 23.11
N ASP A 233 2.02 9.26 22.58
CA ASP A 233 1.33 10.52 22.39
C ASP A 233 1.84 11.20 21.12
N ARG A 234 0.91 11.80 20.39
CA ARG A 234 1.15 12.35 19.07
C ARG A 234 2.06 13.58 19.11
N GLU A 235 1.93 14.42 20.12
CA GLU A 235 2.69 15.67 20.23
C GLU A 235 4.17 15.38 20.44
N THR A 236 4.50 14.43 21.29
CA THR A 236 5.87 13.95 21.49
C THR A 236 6.43 13.33 20.21
N LEU A 237 5.64 12.49 19.53
CA LEU A 237 6.06 11.93 18.26
C LEU A 237 6.35 13.00 17.20
N GLU A 238 5.52 14.04 17.07
CA GLU A 238 5.70 15.12 16.09
C GLU A 238 6.98 15.95 16.36
N ARG A 239 7.51 15.96 17.58
CA ARG A 239 8.78 16.59 17.93
C ARG A 239 10.00 15.75 17.56
N MET A 240 9.80 14.47 17.27
CA MET A 240 10.91 13.56 16.94
C MET A 240 11.49 13.85 15.53
N PRO A 241 12.80 13.62 15.34
CA PRO A 241 13.45 13.82 14.06
C PRO A 241 12.83 13.01 12.93
N GLY A 242 12.38 13.68 11.87
CA GLY A 242 11.77 13.03 10.69
C GLY A 242 10.31 12.62 10.86
N VAL A 243 9.70 12.97 11.97
CA VAL A 243 8.31 12.66 12.28
C VAL A 243 7.46 13.91 12.11
N GLY A 244 6.77 14.00 10.98
CA GLY A 244 5.71 14.99 10.80
C GLY A 244 4.35 14.38 11.14
N ARG A 245 3.29 15.20 11.03
CA ARG A 245 1.91 14.82 11.35
C ARG A 245 1.47 13.46 10.79
N HIS A 246 1.75 13.21 9.51
CA HIS A 246 1.40 11.95 8.85
C HIS A 246 2.12 10.73 9.45
N VAL A 247 3.44 10.86 9.69
CA VAL A 247 4.25 9.78 10.29
C VAL A 247 3.80 9.53 11.72
N ALA A 248 3.53 10.58 12.50
CA ALA A 248 3.00 10.46 13.86
C ALA A 248 1.66 9.70 13.88
N SER A 249 0.70 10.10 13.03
CA SER A 249 -0.61 9.41 12.96
C SER A 249 -0.49 7.94 12.56
N ILE A 250 0.39 7.61 11.60
CA ILE A 250 0.62 6.20 11.22
C ILE A 250 1.29 5.45 12.37
N THR A 251 2.25 6.06 13.06
CA THR A 251 2.91 5.45 14.22
C THR A 251 1.90 5.15 15.31
N MET A 252 1.07 6.12 15.66
CA MET A 252 -0.01 5.93 16.65
C MET A 252 -0.94 4.79 16.26
N ALA A 253 -1.36 4.74 14.98
CA ALA A 253 -2.25 3.70 14.48
C ALA A 253 -1.61 2.31 14.46
N TRP A 254 -0.32 2.20 14.07
CA TRP A 254 0.34 0.91 13.87
C TRP A 254 0.99 0.37 15.15
N VAL A 255 1.64 1.23 15.91
CA VAL A 255 2.35 0.84 17.13
C VAL A 255 1.38 0.73 18.31
N HIS A 256 0.55 1.75 18.49
CA HIS A 256 -0.32 1.86 19.65
C HIS A 256 -1.78 1.50 19.38
N GLN A 257 -2.11 1.10 18.14
CA GLN A 257 -3.48 0.77 17.70
C GLN A 257 -4.48 1.90 18.03
N ALA A 258 -3.98 3.14 18.09
CA ALA A 258 -4.80 4.30 18.34
C ALA A 258 -5.74 4.59 17.16
N PRO A 259 -6.89 5.20 17.38
CA PRO A 259 -7.84 5.58 16.34
C PRO A 259 -7.36 6.83 15.59
N GLU A 260 -6.21 6.69 14.93
CA GLU A 260 -5.56 7.76 14.18
C GLU A 260 -5.71 7.57 12.67
N PHE A 261 -5.90 8.68 11.98
CA PHE A 261 -6.09 8.73 10.54
C PHE A 261 -4.93 9.47 9.86
N GLY A 262 -4.05 8.72 9.23
CA GLY A 262 -2.93 9.30 8.49
C GLY A 262 -3.39 9.91 7.18
N ILE A 263 -3.34 11.23 7.06
CA ILE A 263 -3.64 11.93 5.80
C ILE A 263 -2.43 11.84 4.88
N ASP A 264 -2.63 11.22 3.72
CA ASP A 264 -1.64 11.14 2.65
C ASP A 264 -2.22 11.60 1.30
N THR A 265 -1.41 11.51 0.27
CA THR A 265 -1.85 11.88 -1.09
C THR A 265 -2.96 10.97 -1.64
N HIS A 266 -3.05 9.71 -1.19
CA HIS A 266 -4.12 8.79 -1.59
C HIS A 266 -5.44 9.20 -0.95
N VAL A 267 -5.42 9.42 0.36
CA VAL A 267 -6.56 9.89 1.14
C VAL A 267 -7.12 11.19 0.57
N THR A 268 -6.29 12.22 0.49
CA THR A 268 -6.71 13.55 -0.01
C THR A 268 -7.28 13.47 -1.43
N ARG A 269 -6.63 12.72 -2.31
CA ARG A 269 -7.09 12.55 -3.70
C ARG A 269 -8.46 11.87 -3.79
N ILE A 270 -8.66 10.80 -3.02
CA ILE A 270 -9.90 10.03 -3.04
C ILE A 270 -11.05 10.86 -2.45
N LEU A 271 -10.85 11.48 -1.30
CA LEU A 271 -11.87 12.31 -0.66
C LEU A 271 -12.29 13.49 -1.54
N LYS A 272 -11.34 14.14 -2.23
CA LYS A 272 -11.64 15.19 -3.22
C LYS A 272 -12.43 14.66 -4.42
N ARG A 273 -12.09 13.50 -4.93
CA ARG A 273 -12.82 12.86 -6.04
C ARG A 273 -14.26 12.51 -5.66
N TRP A 274 -14.47 12.16 -4.41
CA TRP A 274 -15.82 11.86 -3.89
C TRP A 274 -16.60 13.11 -3.49
N GLY A 275 -15.97 14.28 -3.46
CA GLY A 275 -16.60 15.53 -3.04
C GLY A 275 -16.84 15.60 -1.54
N PHE A 276 -16.18 14.75 -0.75
CA PHE A 276 -16.29 14.79 0.72
C PHE A 276 -15.51 15.95 1.32
N ILE A 277 -14.53 16.46 0.61
CA ILE A 277 -13.71 17.62 0.98
C ILE A 277 -13.51 18.53 -0.24
N ASP A 278 -13.38 19.81 0.01
CA ASP A 278 -13.07 20.83 -1.00
C ASP A 278 -11.62 20.73 -1.49
N LYS A 279 -11.35 21.34 -2.65
CA LYS A 279 -10.00 21.31 -3.25
C LYS A 279 -8.92 21.89 -2.33
N ASP A 280 -9.28 22.90 -1.54
CA ASP A 280 -8.36 23.66 -0.68
C ASP A 280 -8.44 23.25 0.80
N CYS A 281 -9.15 22.15 1.11
CA CYS A 281 -9.27 21.63 2.46
C CYS A 281 -7.91 21.21 3.01
N LYS A 282 -7.57 21.70 4.22
CA LYS A 282 -6.31 21.35 4.90
C LYS A 282 -6.38 19.98 5.55
N ASP A 283 -5.26 19.31 5.67
CA ASP A 283 -5.17 17.96 6.24
C ASP A 283 -5.78 17.87 7.65
N ILE A 284 -5.62 18.91 8.48
CA ILE A 284 -6.21 18.94 9.83
C ILE A 284 -7.74 18.92 9.81
N ASP A 285 -8.34 19.63 8.86
CA ASP A 285 -9.80 19.70 8.72
C ASP A 285 -10.34 18.39 8.15
N VAL A 286 -9.58 17.75 7.26
CA VAL A 286 -9.88 16.40 6.74
C VAL A 286 -9.89 15.38 7.86
N GLU A 287 -8.85 15.37 8.69
CA GLU A 287 -8.74 14.45 9.82
C GLU A 287 -9.90 14.61 10.80
N LYS A 288 -10.21 15.86 11.18
CA LYS A 288 -11.33 16.18 12.06
C LYS A 288 -12.65 15.65 11.49
N LYS A 289 -12.94 15.95 10.23
CA LYS A 289 -14.18 15.53 9.55
C LYS A 289 -14.31 14.01 9.47
N VAL A 290 -13.21 13.30 9.19
CA VAL A 290 -13.19 11.84 9.17
C VAL A 290 -13.49 11.27 10.57
N LYS A 291 -12.83 11.78 11.61
CA LYS A 291 -13.00 11.34 12.99
C LYS A 291 -14.42 11.62 13.54
N GLU A 292 -15.09 12.66 13.05
CA GLU A 292 -16.49 12.98 13.42
C GLU A 292 -17.50 11.98 12.82
N ILE A 293 -17.20 11.41 11.65
CA ILE A 293 -18.14 10.59 10.88
C ILE A 293 -17.86 9.09 11.06
N ILE A 294 -16.59 8.71 11.08
CA ILE A 294 -16.18 7.30 11.10
C ILE A 294 -16.06 6.82 12.55
N PRO A 295 -16.71 5.71 12.92
CA PRO A 295 -16.57 5.13 14.24
C PRO A 295 -15.10 4.87 14.60
N GLU A 296 -14.72 5.23 15.82
CA GLU A 296 -13.34 5.17 16.32
C GLU A 296 -12.67 3.83 16.03
N LYS A 297 -13.37 2.72 16.29
CA LYS A 297 -12.88 1.36 16.04
C LYS A 297 -12.57 1.04 14.56
N GLN A 298 -13.10 1.84 13.63
CA GLN A 298 -12.94 1.64 12.19
C GLN A 298 -11.87 2.57 11.59
N ILE A 299 -11.45 3.62 12.30
CA ILE A 299 -10.56 4.66 11.75
C ILE A 299 -9.27 4.08 11.20
N GLY A 300 -8.58 3.22 11.95
CA GLY A 300 -7.34 2.59 11.50
C GLY A 300 -7.51 1.71 10.26
N HIS A 301 -8.56 0.90 10.23
CA HIS A 301 -8.91 0.07 9.07
C HIS A 301 -9.28 0.92 7.86
N PHE A 302 -10.03 1.98 8.08
CA PHE A 302 -10.43 2.90 7.05
C PHE A 302 -9.24 3.63 6.43
N SER A 303 -8.33 4.15 7.26
CA SER A 303 -7.08 4.77 6.80
C SER A 303 -6.29 3.83 5.88
N ARG A 304 -6.13 2.58 6.30
CA ARG A 304 -5.41 1.57 5.50
C ARG A 304 -6.14 1.25 4.20
N ALA A 305 -7.46 1.08 4.23
CA ALA A 305 -8.27 0.78 3.06
C ALA A 305 -8.16 1.87 1.97
N PHE A 306 -8.04 3.14 2.37
CA PHE A 306 -7.78 4.24 1.43
C PHE A 306 -6.45 4.10 0.70
N VAL A 307 -5.40 3.77 1.42
CA VAL A 307 -4.07 3.57 0.82
C VAL A 307 -4.14 2.42 -0.18
N ASP A 308 -4.73 1.29 0.20
CA ASP A 308 -4.86 0.11 -0.67
C ASP A 308 -5.70 0.43 -1.92
N HIS A 309 -6.82 1.14 -1.78
CA HIS A 309 -7.64 1.58 -2.91
C HIS A 309 -6.91 2.58 -3.79
N GLY A 310 -6.22 3.52 -3.19
CA GLY A 310 -5.45 4.55 -3.89
C GLY A 310 -4.25 4.01 -4.65
N GLN A 311 -3.66 2.93 -4.18
CA GLN A 311 -2.54 2.26 -4.86
C GLN A 311 -3.01 1.30 -5.95
N SER A 312 -4.15 0.61 -5.75
CA SER A 312 -4.60 -0.46 -6.65
C SER A 312 -5.54 0.03 -7.76
N VAL A 313 -6.44 0.96 -7.46
CA VAL A 313 -7.52 1.36 -8.37
C VAL A 313 -7.59 2.87 -8.55
N CYS A 314 -7.75 3.64 -7.46
CA CYS A 314 -7.96 5.07 -7.50
C CYS A 314 -6.63 5.84 -7.48
N GLY A 315 -5.70 5.46 -8.37
CA GLY A 315 -4.40 6.10 -8.54
C GLY A 315 -4.47 7.55 -9.05
N PHE A 316 -3.34 8.13 -9.41
CA PHE A 316 -3.29 9.44 -10.09
C PHE A 316 -4.12 9.38 -11.39
N THR A 317 -3.88 8.35 -12.18
CA THR A 317 -4.75 7.91 -13.28
C THR A 317 -5.61 6.78 -12.75
N PRO A 318 -6.92 6.99 -12.50
CA PRO A 318 -7.75 5.98 -11.88
C PRO A 318 -8.22 4.92 -12.89
N ASP A 319 -8.30 3.68 -12.43
CA ASP A 319 -8.88 2.56 -13.17
C ASP A 319 -10.37 2.44 -12.84
N CYS A 320 -11.17 3.40 -13.32
CA CYS A 320 -12.59 3.46 -13.01
C CYS A 320 -13.39 2.30 -13.61
N GLN A 321 -12.93 1.67 -14.67
CA GLN A 321 -13.61 0.52 -15.29
C GLN A 321 -13.63 -0.69 -14.37
N ASN A 322 -12.56 -0.88 -13.58
CA ASN A 322 -12.42 -1.96 -12.63
C ASN A 322 -12.69 -1.54 -11.17
N CYS A 323 -13.24 -0.33 -10.97
CA CYS A 323 -13.55 0.17 -9.65
C CYS A 323 -14.90 -0.37 -9.15
N PHE A 324 -14.89 -1.06 -8.02
CA PHE A 324 -16.11 -1.58 -7.40
C PHE A 324 -17.08 -0.48 -6.90
N LEU A 325 -16.59 0.75 -6.77
CA LEU A 325 -17.37 1.92 -6.39
C LEU A 325 -17.85 2.73 -7.60
N ARG A 326 -17.60 2.26 -8.82
CA ARG A 326 -17.88 3.01 -10.06
C ARG A 326 -19.31 3.53 -10.13
N ALA A 327 -20.29 2.68 -9.80
CA ALA A 327 -21.71 3.01 -9.93
C ALA A 327 -22.15 4.18 -9.03
N SER A 328 -21.44 4.40 -7.93
CA SER A 328 -21.75 5.45 -6.94
C SER A 328 -20.76 6.59 -6.94
N CYS A 329 -19.67 6.48 -7.71
CA CYS A 329 -18.60 7.47 -7.68
C CYS A 329 -18.94 8.69 -8.54
N PRO A 330 -19.01 9.91 -7.96
CA PRO A 330 -19.34 11.13 -8.69
C PRO A 330 -18.32 11.49 -9.77
N CYS A 331 -17.10 10.99 -9.66
CA CYS A 331 -16.05 11.19 -10.65
C CYS A 331 -15.98 10.11 -11.74
N ALA A 332 -16.76 9.02 -11.62
CA ALA A 332 -16.66 7.91 -12.57
C ALA A 332 -16.98 8.35 -13.99
N ALA A 333 -18.01 9.18 -14.19
CA ALA A 333 -18.37 9.73 -15.50
C ALA A 333 -17.22 10.55 -16.12
N LYS A 334 -16.55 11.37 -15.35
CA LYS A 334 -15.42 12.21 -15.83
C LYS A 334 -14.26 11.39 -16.37
N TYR A 335 -14.11 10.15 -15.92
CA TYR A 335 -13.03 9.24 -16.32
C TYR A 335 -13.54 8.06 -17.16
N ALA A 336 -14.87 7.96 -17.39
CA ALA A 336 -15.47 6.88 -18.19
C ALA A 336 -15.21 7.05 -19.69
N ASP A 337 -15.19 8.30 -20.16
CA ASP A 337 -15.00 8.67 -21.56
C ASP A 337 -13.51 8.78 -21.96
N LEU A 338 -12.63 8.64 -21.00
CA LEU A 338 -11.22 8.48 -21.29
C LEU A 338 -11.01 7.05 -21.79
N GLU A 339 -11.04 6.84 -23.09
CA GLU A 339 -10.51 5.62 -23.70
C GLU A 339 -9.04 5.51 -23.32
N TRP A 340 -8.73 4.61 -22.42
CA TRP A 340 -7.40 4.39 -21.86
C TRP A 340 -6.67 3.27 -22.58
#